data_f4979c45b19dfd41d5facacd195c0fe8
#
_entry.id   f4979c45b19dfd41d5facacd195c0fe8
#
_cell.length_a   1.000
_cell.length_b   1.000
_cell.length_c   1.000
_cell.angle_alpha   90.00
_cell.angle_beta   90.00
_cell.angle_gamma   90.00
#
_symmetry.space_group_name_H-M   'P 1'
#
loop_
_entity.id
_entity.type
_entity.pdbx_description
1 polymer ?
#
loop_
_entity_poly.entity_id
_entity_poly.type
_entity_poly.pdbx_seq_one_letter_code
_entity_poly.pdbx_strand_id
1 'polypeptide(L)'
;MVALFAPTFGFALLALGVGLWRFWRDQAPAREDEDRLAASREAGRDAIALTYLDGGHGEGCHNDDDRWTHARRHAHHLTVAGFALCFAATSVATLYHYLGGWIAPYDLPSLPKLLGVAGGVGLLLGPAALVVLRLRRDPEHGAREQRSMDLGFAALLWLSGATGLALWLARGHSGQTLWLAIHLGSVLALFVTLPYSKFAHGPYRVAALLKYAIERRQPDRLRLGGE
;
A
#
# COMPACT_ATOMS: atom_id res chain seq x y z
N MET A 1 16.50 -16.36 8.39
CA MET A 1 15.42 -15.53 7.84
C MET A 1 14.73 -14.72 8.93
N VAL A 2 14.11 -15.36 9.95
CA VAL A 2 13.37 -14.65 11.02
C VAL A 2 14.24 -13.61 11.73
N ALA A 3 15.49 -13.93 12.07
CA ALA A 3 16.42 -13.00 12.73
C ALA A 3 16.71 -11.71 11.94
N LEU A 4 16.50 -11.71 10.63
CA LEU A 4 16.69 -10.53 9.77
C LEU A 4 15.37 -9.77 9.56
N PHE A 5 14.29 -10.49 9.25
CA PHE A 5 13.02 -9.86 8.90
C PHE A 5 12.18 -9.41 10.11
N ALA A 6 12.23 -10.14 11.23
CA ALA A 6 11.44 -9.78 12.40
C ALA A 6 11.85 -8.41 13.02
N PRO A 7 13.14 -8.11 13.25
CA PRO A 7 13.53 -6.81 13.74
C PRO A 7 13.26 -5.68 12.72
N THR A 8 13.44 -5.94 11.42
CA THR A 8 13.16 -4.96 10.36
C THR A 8 11.66 -4.63 10.30
N PHE A 9 10.82 -5.67 10.37
CA PHE A 9 9.36 -5.48 10.40
C PHE A 9 8.91 -4.78 11.69
N GLY A 10 9.47 -5.18 12.84
CA GLY A 10 9.23 -4.52 14.12
C GLY A 10 9.62 -3.04 14.11
N PHE A 11 10.77 -2.70 13.53
CA PHE A 11 11.20 -1.32 13.33
C PHE A 11 10.21 -0.54 12.44
N ALA A 12 9.80 -1.11 11.31
CA ALA A 12 8.86 -0.47 10.40
C ALA A 12 7.51 -0.19 11.08
N LEU A 13 6.97 -1.16 11.81
CA LEU A 13 5.73 -1.00 12.58
C LEU A 13 5.86 0.05 13.68
N LEU A 14 6.97 0.05 14.43
CA LEU A 14 7.21 1.01 15.49
C LEU A 14 7.32 2.43 14.93
N ALA A 15 8.09 2.61 13.87
CA ALA A 15 8.28 3.92 13.25
C ALA A 15 6.97 4.48 12.68
N LEU A 16 6.19 3.66 11.97
CA LEU A 16 4.86 4.04 11.48
C LEU A 16 3.89 4.31 12.62
N GLY A 17 3.88 3.46 13.65
CA GLY A 17 3.02 3.61 14.81
C GLY A 17 3.28 4.89 15.59
N VAL A 18 4.56 5.20 15.85
CA VAL A 18 4.95 6.46 16.51
C VAL A 18 4.59 7.67 15.65
N GLY A 19 4.85 7.61 14.35
CA GLY A 19 4.49 8.68 13.41
C GLY A 19 2.98 8.92 13.38
N LEU A 20 2.18 7.85 13.27
CA LEU A 20 0.73 7.93 13.24
C LEU A 20 0.15 8.42 14.58
N TRP A 21 0.72 7.96 15.71
CA TRP A 21 0.32 8.43 17.04
C TRP A 21 0.58 9.94 17.21
N ARG A 22 1.77 10.44 16.80
CA ARG A 22 2.09 11.87 16.81
C ARG A 22 1.11 12.65 15.93
N PHE A 23 0.90 12.20 14.69
CA PHE A 23 -0.04 12.81 13.76
C PHE A 23 -1.44 12.90 14.37
N TRP A 24 -1.94 11.81 14.95
CA TRP A 24 -3.27 11.79 15.58
C TRP A 24 -3.36 12.72 16.76
N ARG A 25 -2.36 12.71 17.65
CA ARG A 25 -2.30 13.60 18.81
C ARG A 25 -2.32 15.08 18.42
N ASP A 26 -1.54 15.43 17.38
CA ASP A 26 -1.42 16.82 16.94
C ASP A 26 -2.64 17.28 16.12
N GLN A 27 -3.39 16.35 15.55
CA GLN A 27 -4.55 16.59 14.69
C GLN A 27 -5.88 16.12 15.28
N ALA A 28 -5.89 15.63 16.52
CA ALA A 28 -7.09 15.08 17.14
C ALA A 28 -8.24 16.10 17.14
N PRO A 29 -9.47 15.67 16.84
CA PRO A 29 -10.63 16.56 16.86
C PRO A 29 -10.89 17.05 18.28
N ALA A 30 -11.31 18.29 18.40
CA ALA A 30 -11.48 18.98 19.70
C ALA A 30 -12.60 18.41 20.58
N ARG A 31 -13.48 17.56 20.05
CA ARG A 31 -14.56 16.91 20.76
C ARG A 31 -14.62 15.43 20.46
N GLU A 32 -15.01 14.65 21.46
CA GLU A 32 -15.39 13.26 21.26
C GLU A 32 -16.73 13.21 20.53
N ASP A 33 -16.78 12.44 19.45
CA ASP A 33 -17.99 12.20 18.70
C ASP A 33 -18.72 11.00 19.30
N GLU A 34 -20.01 11.13 19.56
CA GLU A 34 -20.86 10.04 20.04
C GLU A 34 -20.99 8.93 18.96
N ASP A 35 -20.75 9.25 17.68
CA ASP A 35 -20.92 8.31 16.56
C ASP A 35 -19.58 7.94 15.88
N ARG A 36 -18.54 7.68 16.70
CA ARG A 36 -17.21 7.25 16.20
C ARG A 36 -17.27 6.01 15.31
N LEU A 37 -18.24 5.12 15.55
CA LEU A 37 -18.38 3.90 14.76
C LEU A 37 -18.83 4.22 13.33
N ALA A 38 -19.80 5.13 13.15
CA ALA A 38 -20.24 5.55 11.82
C ALA A 38 -19.12 6.30 11.08
N ALA A 39 -18.39 7.20 11.77
CA ALA A 39 -17.23 7.89 11.21
C ALA A 39 -16.16 6.91 10.77
N SER A 40 -15.84 5.88 11.55
CA SER A 40 -14.87 4.85 11.21
C SER A 40 -15.29 4.01 10.01
N ARG A 41 -16.57 3.66 9.90
CA ARG A 41 -17.12 2.92 8.75
C ARG A 41 -17.05 3.75 7.48
N GLU A 42 -17.38 5.03 7.55
CA GLU A 42 -17.28 5.97 6.43
C GLU A 42 -15.83 6.12 5.97
N ALA A 43 -14.91 6.44 6.90
CA ALA A 43 -13.50 6.56 6.59
C ALA A 43 -12.90 5.29 5.98
N GLY A 44 -13.29 4.11 6.50
CA GLY A 44 -12.88 2.82 5.97
C GLY A 44 -13.41 2.58 4.55
N ARG A 45 -14.68 2.89 4.30
CA ARG A 45 -15.28 2.80 2.97
C ARG A 45 -14.58 3.72 1.96
N ASP A 46 -14.35 4.97 2.33
CA ASP A 46 -13.72 5.96 1.48
C ASP A 46 -12.26 5.61 1.19
N ALA A 47 -11.55 5.05 2.18
CA ALA A 47 -10.19 4.57 2.00
C ALA A 47 -10.12 3.38 1.03
N ILE A 48 -11.02 2.39 1.18
CA ILE A 48 -11.06 1.20 0.32
C ILE A 48 -11.52 1.57 -1.09
N ALA A 49 -12.56 2.40 -1.21
CA ALA A 49 -13.09 2.84 -2.50
C ALA A 49 -12.16 3.81 -3.23
N LEU A 50 -11.16 4.40 -2.54
CA LEU A 50 -10.31 5.48 -3.06
C LEU A 50 -11.15 6.67 -3.58
N THR A 51 -12.21 7.03 -2.84
CA THR A 51 -13.21 8.01 -3.24
C THR A 51 -12.61 9.34 -3.69
N TYR A 52 -11.52 9.77 -3.03
CA TYR A 52 -10.87 11.05 -3.31
C TYR A 52 -9.62 10.94 -4.21
N LEU A 53 -9.36 9.77 -4.82
CA LEU A 53 -8.21 9.63 -5.72
C LEU A 53 -8.49 10.25 -7.10
N ASP A 54 -9.76 10.40 -7.46
CA ASP A 54 -10.24 10.99 -8.70
C ASP A 54 -10.68 12.47 -8.55
N GLY A 55 -10.14 13.17 -7.56
CA GLY A 55 -10.49 14.57 -7.29
C GLY A 55 -11.80 14.75 -6.52
N GLY A 56 -12.48 13.66 -6.12
CA GLY A 56 -13.71 13.70 -5.33
C GLY A 56 -14.99 13.91 -6.14
N HIS A 57 -14.89 14.07 -7.46
CA HIS A 57 -16.04 14.33 -8.35
C HIS A 57 -16.58 13.06 -9.03
N GLY A 58 -15.89 11.91 -8.89
CA GLY A 58 -16.30 10.65 -9.49
C GLY A 58 -15.96 10.50 -10.97
N GLU A 59 -15.40 11.51 -11.59
CA GLU A 59 -15.11 11.56 -13.03
C GLU A 59 -13.73 11.04 -13.40
N GLY A 60 -12.84 10.85 -12.42
CA GLY A 60 -11.47 10.42 -12.63
C GLY A 60 -10.45 11.56 -12.58
N CYS A 61 -9.26 11.32 -13.08
CA CYS A 61 -8.19 12.31 -13.15
C CYS A 61 -7.89 12.67 -14.59
N HIS A 62 -7.56 13.94 -14.83
CA HIS A 62 -6.95 14.36 -16.09
C HIS A 62 -5.58 13.68 -16.27
N ASN A 63 -5.38 13.13 -17.46
CA ASN A 63 -4.08 12.71 -17.96
C ASN A 63 -3.63 13.70 -19.06
N ASP A 64 -2.93 13.21 -20.08
CA ASP A 64 -2.29 14.03 -21.11
C ASP A 64 -3.27 14.73 -22.07
N ASP A 65 -4.51 14.29 -22.14
CA ASP A 65 -5.49 14.66 -23.17
C ASP A 65 -6.75 15.33 -22.63
N ASP A 66 -6.70 15.89 -21.43
CA ASP A 66 -7.83 16.51 -20.72
C ASP A 66 -9.05 15.60 -20.51
N ARG A 67 -8.91 14.30 -20.77
CA ARG A 67 -9.97 13.33 -20.53
C ARG A 67 -9.90 12.76 -19.14
N TRP A 68 -11.04 12.71 -18.49
CA TRP A 68 -11.19 12.06 -17.20
C TRP A 68 -11.09 10.54 -17.32
N THR A 69 -10.24 9.92 -16.51
CA THR A 69 -10.07 8.47 -16.54
C THR A 69 -9.88 7.89 -15.14
N HIS A 70 -10.36 6.68 -14.93
CA HIS A 70 -10.14 5.91 -13.69
C HIS A 70 -8.87 5.04 -13.73
N ALA A 71 -8.04 5.16 -14.76
CA ALA A 71 -6.86 4.31 -14.94
C ALA A 71 -5.92 4.34 -13.73
N ARG A 72 -5.69 5.52 -13.14
CA ARG A 72 -4.86 5.68 -11.93
C ARG A 72 -5.47 4.97 -10.73
N ARG A 73 -6.79 5.05 -10.54
CA ARG A 73 -7.51 4.39 -9.46
C ARG A 73 -7.40 2.86 -9.59
N HIS A 74 -7.62 2.31 -10.78
CA HIS A 74 -7.49 0.88 -11.04
C HIS A 74 -6.05 0.38 -10.85
N ALA A 75 -5.06 1.11 -11.38
CA ALA A 75 -3.65 0.78 -11.18
C ALA A 75 -3.25 0.81 -9.70
N HIS A 76 -3.77 1.78 -8.94
CA HIS A 76 -3.54 1.85 -7.50
C HIS A 76 -4.21 0.69 -6.74
N HIS A 77 -5.48 0.35 -7.05
CA HIS A 77 -6.14 -0.81 -6.47
C HIS A 77 -5.38 -2.11 -6.75
N LEU A 78 -4.89 -2.29 -7.99
CA LEU A 78 -4.11 -3.46 -8.37
C LEU A 78 -2.80 -3.53 -7.57
N THR A 79 -2.13 -2.40 -7.35
CA THR A 79 -0.92 -2.31 -6.52
C THR A 79 -1.21 -2.68 -5.06
N VAL A 80 -2.26 -2.10 -4.47
CA VAL A 80 -2.64 -2.35 -3.07
C VAL A 80 -3.08 -3.81 -2.89
N ALA A 81 -3.91 -4.33 -3.78
CA ALA A 81 -4.34 -5.73 -3.75
C ALA A 81 -3.14 -6.67 -3.92
N GLY A 82 -2.24 -6.37 -4.87
CA GLY A 82 -1.00 -7.14 -5.07
C GLY A 82 -0.14 -7.21 -3.82
N PHE A 83 0.08 -6.06 -3.16
CA PHE A 83 0.83 -6.00 -1.90
C PHE A 83 0.13 -6.78 -0.78
N ALA A 84 -1.18 -6.60 -0.60
CA ALA A 84 -1.96 -7.29 0.43
C ALA A 84 -1.95 -8.80 0.23
N LEU A 85 -2.06 -9.29 -1.00
CA LEU A 85 -2.00 -10.71 -1.34
C LEU A 85 -0.60 -11.30 -1.08
N CYS A 86 0.48 -10.60 -1.43
CA CYS A 86 1.84 -11.03 -1.11
C CYS A 86 2.08 -11.07 0.41
N PHE A 87 1.58 -10.07 1.14
CA PHE A 87 1.65 -10.06 2.60
C PHE A 87 0.85 -11.21 3.22
N ALA A 88 -0.37 -11.46 2.74
CA ALA A 88 -1.18 -12.58 3.16
C ALA A 88 -0.52 -13.93 2.84
N ALA A 89 0.12 -14.08 1.66
CA ALA A 89 0.88 -15.28 1.30
C ALA A 89 1.98 -15.57 2.30
N THR A 90 2.77 -14.56 2.69
CA THR A 90 3.84 -14.68 3.67
C THR A 90 3.29 -15.01 5.06
N SER A 91 2.18 -14.37 5.46
CA SER A 91 1.53 -14.63 6.74
C SER A 91 1.00 -16.07 6.83
N VAL A 92 0.29 -16.53 5.79
CA VAL A 92 -0.21 -17.91 5.73
C VAL A 92 0.95 -18.91 5.69
N ALA A 93 2.00 -18.64 4.93
CA ALA A 93 3.20 -19.49 4.91
C ALA A 93 3.87 -19.58 6.30
N THR A 94 3.90 -18.48 7.04
CA THR A 94 4.41 -18.45 8.42
C THR A 94 3.54 -19.31 9.35
N LEU A 95 2.22 -19.19 9.25
CA LEU A 95 1.30 -20.05 10.03
C LEU A 95 1.46 -21.52 9.66
N TYR A 96 1.58 -21.84 8.39
CA TYR A 96 1.84 -23.21 7.92
C TYR A 96 3.13 -23.78 8.52
N HIS A 97 4.19 -22.97 8.54
CA HIS A 97 5.48 -23.41 9.08
C HIS A 97 5.43 -23.63 10.60
N TYR A 98 4.92 -22.65 11.38
CA TYR A 98 4.98 -22.70 12.84
C TYR A 98 3.84 -23.48 13.51
N LEU A 99 2.65 -23.50 12.92
CA LEU A 99 1.50 -24.20 13.49
C LEU A 99 1.26 -25.56 12.82
N GLY A 100 1.49 -25.64 11.50
CA GLY A 100 1.27 -26.87 10.74
C GLY A 100 2.51 -27.76 10.58
N GLY A 101 3.71 -27.28 10.91
CA GLY A 101 4.96 -28.00 10.69
C GLY A 101 5.31 -28.19 9.20
N TRP A 102 4.61 -27.50 8.30
CA TRP A 102 4.81 -27.63 6.87
C TRP A 102 5.99 -26.76 6.41
N ILE A 103 6.89 -27.35 5.66
CA ILE A 103 8.12 -26.68 5.23
C ILE A 103 7.96 -26.18 3.79
N ALA A 104 8.29 -24.90 3.56
CA ALA A 104 8.40 -24.36 2.20
C ALA A 104 9.55 -25.05 1.42
N PRO A 105 9.46 -25.13 0.10
CA PRO A 105 8.52 -24.46 -0.81
C PRO A 105 7.21 -25.23 -1.02
N TYR A 106 6.10 -24.51 -1.03
CA TYR A 106 4.76 -25.09 -1.25
C TYR A 106 4.45 -25.27 -2.74
N ASP A 107 3.70 -26.33 -3.07
CA ASP A 107 3.23 -26.60 -4.43
C ASP A 107 1.86 -25.97 -4.71
N LEU A 108 1.50 -25.84 -5.98
CA LEU A 108 0.13 -25.53 -6.37
C LEU A 108 -0.75 -26.78 -6.10
N PRO A 109 -1.98 -26.58 -5.60
CA PRO A 109 -2.74 -25.33 -5.42
C PRO A 109 -2.72 -24.78 -3.97
N SER A 110 -1.62 -24.89 -3.24
CA SER A 110 -1.58 -24.41 -1.85
C SER A 110 -1.92 -22.92 -1.73
N LEU A 111 -2.61 -22.54 -0.64
CA LEU A 111 -3.08 -21.18 -0.43
C LEU A 111 -1.96 -20.13 -0.48
N PRO A 112 -0.81 -20.29 0.25
CA PRO A 112 0.26 -19.30 0.18
C PRO A 112 0.81 -19.13 -1.24
N LYS A 113 0.82 -20.21 -2.05
CA LYS A 113 1.28 -20.15 -3.44
C LYS A 113 0.32 -19.39 -4.34
N LEU A 114 -0.97 -19.68 -4.24
CA LEU A 114 -2.00 -18.96 -5.01
C LEU A 114 -2.00 -17.46 -4.69
N LEU A 115 -1.97 -17.10 -3.40
CA LEU A 115 -1.90 -15.72 -2.95
C LEU A 115 -0.61 -15.04 -3.46
N GLY A 116 0.53 -15.71 -3.36
CA GLY A 116 1.82 -15.16 -3.78
C GLY A 116 1.91 -14.94 -5.30
N VAL A 117 1.39 -15.85 -6.11
CA VAL A 117 1.36 -15.69 -7.57
C VAL A 117 0.41 -14.56 -7.97
N ALA A 118 -0.81 -14.56 -7.46
CA ALA A 118 -1.78 -13.49 -7.74
C ALA A 118 -1.26 -12.12 -7.28
N GLY A 119 -0.68 -12.06 -6.07
CA GLY A 119 -0.07 -10.85 -5.53
C GLY A 119 1.13 -10.38 -6.34
N GLY A 120 2.01 -11.29 -6.76
CA GLY A 120 3.16 -11.00 -7.60
C GLY A 120 2.76 -10.41 -8.95
N VAL A 121 1.73 -10.94 -9.61
CA VAL A 121 1.17 -10.38 -10.84
C VAL A 121 0.61 -8.97 -10.60
N GLY A 122 -0.11 -8.76 -9.49
CA GLY A 122 -0.61 -7.44 -9.10
C GLY A 122 0.51 -6.42 -8.90
N LEU A 123 1.60 -6.82 -8.23
CA LEU A 123 2.78 -5.97 -8.03
C LEU A 123 3.62 -5.77 -9.30
N LEU A 124 3.55 -6.68 -10.26
CA LEU A 124 4.20 -6.50 -11.57
C LEU A 124 3.47 -5.46 -12.41
N LEU A 125 2.14 -5.54 -12.50
CA LEU A 125 1.33 -4.72 -13.39
C LEU A 125 0.93 -3.37 -12.77
N GLY A 126 0.54 -3.34 -11.50
CA GLY A 126 0.03 -2.15 -10.83
C GLY A 126 1.05 -1.00 -10.77
N PRO A 127 2.23 -1.19 -10.14
CA PRO A 127 3.25 -0.15 -10.08
C PRO A 127 3.76 0.27 -11.46
N ALA A 128 3.90 -0.67 -12.41
CA ALA A 128 4.29 -0.35 -13.79
C ALA A 128 3.27 0.58 -14.45
N ALA A 129 1.97 0.28 -14.32
CA ALA A 129 0.90 1.14 -14.83
C ALA A 129 0.93 2.53 -14.18
N LEU A 130 1.15 2.61 -12.84
CA LEU A 130 1.27 3.89 -12.13
C LEU A 130 2.46 4.72 -12.63
N VAL A 131 3.60 4.07 -12.89
CA VAL A 131 4.79 4.75 -13.45
C VAL A 131 4.50 5.27 -14.87
N VAL A 132 3.88 4.46 -15.73
CA VAL A 132 3.50 4.88 -17.09
C VAL A 132 2.55 6.08 -17.05
N LEU A 133 1.49 6.02 -16.24
CA LEU A 133 0.55 7.12 -16.07
C LEU A 133 1.21 8.38 -15.49
N ARG A 134 2.23 8.21 -14.64
CA ARG A 134 2.99 9.34 -14.13
C ARG A 134 3.90 9.97 -15.18
N LEU A 135 4.56 9.15 -16.02
CA LEU A 135 5.45 9.63 -17.06
C LEU A 135 4.70 10.37 -18.17
N ARG A 136 3.44 10.01 -18.39
CA ARG A 136 2.55 10.68 -19.36
C ARG A 136 1.93 11.98 -18.84
N ARG A 137 1.92 12.19 -17.53
CA ARG A 137 1.33 13.39 -16.92
C ARG A 137 2.20 14.62 -17.17
N ASP A 138 1.54 15.78 -17.37
CA ASP A 138 2.22 17.07 -17.49
C ASP A 138 3.17 17.29 -16.29
N PRO A 139 4.44 17.65 -16.56
CA PRO A 139 5.44 17.90 -15.53
C PRO A 139 5.08 19.03 -14.55
N GLU A 140 4.22 19.97 -14.94
CA GLU A 140 3.79 21.10 -14.10
C GLU A 140 2.82 20.70 -12.99
N HIS A 141 2.13 19.57 -13.14
CA HIS A 141 1.13 19.08 -12.19
C HIS A 141 1.71 18.19 -11.08
N GLY A 142 2.90 18.43 -10.56
CA GLY A 142 3.45 17.64 -9.47
C GLY A 142 4.72 18.19 -8.85
N ALA A 143 4.92 17.92 -7.55
CA ALA A 143 6.15 18.27 -6.86
C ALA A 143 7.34 17.51 -7.46
N ARG A 144 8.21 18.21 -8.16
CA ARG A 144 9.43 17.64 -8.80
C ARG A 144 10.34 16.95 -7.78
N GLU A 145 10.41 17.49 -6.57
CA GLU A 145 11.24 17.00 -5.47
C GLU A 145 10.85 15.58 -4.99
N GLN A 146 9.56 15.22 -5.07
CA GLN A 146 9.08 13.91 -4.64
C GLN A 146 9.19 12.83 -5.72
N ARG A 147 9.60 13.19 -6.94
CA ARG A 147 9.63 12.28 -8.10
C ARG A 147 10.54 11.07 -7.87
N SER A 148 11.73 11.29 -7.34
CA SER A 148 12.71 10.22 -7.08
C SER A 148 12.22 9.22 -6.04
N MET A 149 11.62 9.69 -4.94
CA MET A 149 11.05 8.86 -3.89
C MET A 149 9.87 8.01 -4.40
N ASP A 150 8.99 8.62 -5.20
CA ASP A 150 7.84 7.93 -5.78
C ASP A 150 8.25 6.81 -6.73
N LEU A 151 9.22 7.11 -7.61
CA LEU A 151 9.75 6.12 -8.56
C LEU A 151 10.53 5.02 -7.85
N GLY A 152 11.33 5.38 -6.83
CA GLY A 152 12.07 4.40 -6.03
C GLY A 152 11.15 3.43 -5.30
N PHE A 153 10.07 3.92 -4.69
CA PHE A 153 9.09 3.07 -4.02
C PHE A 153 8.33 2.17 -5.02
N ALA A 154 7.87 2.72 -6.14
CA ALA A 154 7.22 1.94 -7.19
C ALA A 154 8.15 0.87 -7.77
N ALA A 155 9.44 1.19 -7.96
CA ALA A 155 10.45 0.24 -8.43
C ALA A 155 10.68 -0.89 -7.42
N LEU A 156 10.74 -0.61 -6.11
CA LEU A 156 10.88 -1.65 -5.08
C LEU A 156 9.67 -2.57 -5.02
N LEU A 157 8.45 -2.04 -5.15
CA LEU A 157 7.24 -2.86 -5.24
C LEU A 157 7.26 -3.76 -6.48
N TRP A 158 7.57 -3.17 -7.63
CA TRP A 158 7.69 -3.91 -8.88
C TRP A 158 8.76 -4.99 -8.81
N LEU A 159 9.93 -4.66 -8.29
CA LEU A 159 11.06 -5.57 -8.14
C LEU A 159 10.71 -6.74 -7.19
N SER A 160 10.00 -6.46 -6.09
CA SER A 160 9.53 -7.50 -5.18
C SER A 160 8.57 -8.48 -5.86
N GLY A 161 7.62 -7.99 -6.67
CA GLY A 161 6.72 -8.83 -7.46
C GLY A 161 7.47 -9.62 -8.55
N ALA A 162 8.28 -8.95 -9.35
CA ALA A 162 9.03 -9.55 -10.46
C ALA A 162 9.99 -10.64 -9.99
N THR A 163 10.78 -10.36 -8.94
CA THR A 163 11.74 -11.32 -8.40
C THR A 163 11.06 -12.50 -7.71
N GLY A 164 9.90 -12.30 -7.07
CA GLY A 164 9.10 -13.38 -6.48
C GLY A 164 8.54 -14.33 -7.54
N LEU A 165 8.03 -13.78 -8.65
CA LEU A 165 7.59 -14.59 -9.80
C LEU A 165 8.76 -15.30 -10.49
N ALA A 166 9.90 -14.59 -10.69
CA ALA A 166 11.11 -15.19 -11.23
C ALA A 166 11.63 -16.33 -10.36
N LEU A 167 11.64 -16.16 -9.04
CA LEU A 167 12.00 -17.23 -8.10
C LEU A 167 11.09 -18.46 -8.23
N TRP A 168 9.79 -18.21 -8.42
CA TRP A 168 8.85 -19.32 -8.66
C TRP A 168 9.17 -20.07 -9.96
N LEU A 169 9.43 -19.35 -11.05
CA LEU A 169 9.77 -19.96 -12.34
C LEU A 169 11.14 -20.65 -12.32
N ALA A 170 12.09 -20.13 -11.54
CA ALA A 170 13.42 -20.70 -11.39
C ALA A 170 13.47 -21.93 -10.47
N ARG A 171 12.32 -22.36 -9.92
CA ARG A 171 12.27 -23.51 -9.00
C ARG A 171 12.77 -24.79 -9.68
N GLY A 172 13.68 -25.48 -9.00
CA GLY A 172 14.33 -26.70 -9.52
C GLY A 172 15.47 -26.46 -10.51
N HIS A 173 15.81 -25.20 -10.81
CA HIS A 173 16.93 -24.82 -11.68
C HIS A 173 18.13 -24.31 -10.86
N SER A 174 19.33 -24.37 -11.43
CA SER A 174 20.57 -23.93 -10.78
C SER A 174 20.57 -22.46 -10.32
N GLY A 175 19.78 -21.60 -10.95
CA GLY A 175 19.63 -20.18 -10.59
C GLY A 175 18.70 -19.88 -9.40
N GLN A 176 18.03 -20.88 -8.81
CA GLN A 176 17.04 -20.67 -7.75
C GLN A 176 17.61 -19.92 -6.54
N THR A 177 18.82 -20.24 -6.10
CA THR A 177 19.48 -19.59 -4.95
C THR A 177 19.74 -18.10 -5.21
N LEU A 178 20.16 -17.76 -6.43
CA LEU A 178 20.37 -16.36 -6.82
C LEU A 178 19.05 -15.58 -6.81
N TRP A 179 17.99 -16.11 -7.41
CA TRP A 179 16.67 -15.47 -7.40
C TRP A 179 16.10 -15.34 -5.99
N LEU A 180 16.35 -16.32 -5.12
CA LEU A 180 15.97 -16.22 -3.72
C LEU A 180 16.71 -15.06 -3.02
N ALA A 181 18.00 -14.95 -3.20
CA ALA A 181 18.79 -13.86 -2.61
C ALA A 181 18.33 -12.48 -3.11
N ILE A 182 18.11 -12.33 -4.41
CA ILE A 182 17.62 -11.08 -5.01
C ILE A 182 16.22 -10.72 -4.47
N HIS A 183 15.32 -11.70 -4.42
CA HIS A 183 13.96 -11.48 -3.91
C HIS A 183 13.98 -11.06 -2.44
N LEU A 184 14.71 -11.77 -1.60
CA LEU A 184 14.82 -11.44 -0.19
C LEU A 184 15.47 -10.08 0.05
N GLY A 185 16.49 -9.73 -0.73
CA GLY A 185 17.11 -8.41 -0.70
C GLY A 185 16.14 -7.29 -1.09
N SER A 186 15.33 -7.52 -2.13
CA SER A 186 14.30 -6.57 -2.58
C SER A 186 13.22 -6.35 -1.52
N VAL A 187 12.73 -7.43 -0.90
CA VAL A 187 11.73 -7.37 0.18
C VAL A 187 12.32 -6.71 1.42
N LEU A 188 13.56 -7.01 1.79
CA LEU A 188 14.24 -6.36 2.92
C LEU A 188 14.38 -4.86 2.69
N ALA A 189 14.84 -4.45 1.50
CA ALA A 189 14.96 -3.03 1.13
C ALA A 189 13.61 -2.32 1.19
N LEU A 190 12.53 -2.99 0.72
CA LEU A 190 11.18 -2.47 0.83
C LEU A 190 10.78 -2.22 2.29
N PHE A 191 11.00 -3.19 3.20
CA PHE A 191 10.63 -3.05 4.62
C PHE A 191 11.48 -2.01 5.36
N VAL A 192 12.79 -1.92 5.11
CA VAL A 192 13.66 -0.91 5.71
C VAL A 192 13.24 0.51 5.30
N THR A 193 12.87 0.69 4.04
CA THR A 193 12.47 2.00 3.51
C THR A 193 11.00 2.33 3.75
N LEU A 194 10.17 1.37 4.14
CA LEU A 194 8.71 1.47 4.25
C LEU A 194 8.25 2.68 5.09
N PRO A 195 8.78 2.97 6.29
CA PRO A 195 8.35 4.11 7.10
C PRO A 195 8.66 5.48 6.47
N TYR A 196 9.69 5.53 5.63
CA TYR A 196 10.16 6.76 4.98
C TYR A 196 9.67 6.91 3.54
N SER A 197 9.05 5.86 3.02
CA SER A 197 8.57 5.79 1.64
C SER A 197 7.13 6.27 1.53
N LYS A 198 6.65 6.27 0.29
CA LYS A 198 5.26 6.59 -0.01
C LYS A 198 4.24 5.60 0.61
N PHE A 199 4.67 4.48 1.17
CA PHE A 199 3.80 3.58 1.91
C PHE A 199 3.14 4.28 3.11
N ALA A 200 3.89 5.14 3.81
CA ALA A 200 3.40 5.86 4.99
C ALA A 200 2.15 6.72 4.68
N HIS A 201 1.96 7.15 3.41
CA HIS A 201 0.77 7.93 3.05
C HIS A 201 -0.54 7.18 3.30
N GLY A 202 -0.57 5.85 3.18
CA GLY A 202 -1.77 5.03 3.38
C GLY A 202 -2.35 5.18 4.80
N PRO A 203 -1.60 4.83 5.86
CA PRO A 203 -2.03 5.03 7.24
C PRO A 203 -2.41 6.48 7.58
N TYR A 204 -1.61 7.45 7.14
CA TYR A 204 -1.92 8.87 7.37
C TYR A 204 -3.20 9.32 6.65
N ARG A 205 -3.44 8.83 5.44
CA ARG A 205 -4.67 9.12 4.70
C ARG A 205 -5.90 8.54 5.40
N VAL A 206 -5.82 7.30 5.89
CA VAL A 206 -6.92 6.70 6.68
C VAL A 206 -7.21 7.52 7.94
N ALA A 207 -6.18 7.95 8.66
CA ALA A 207 -6.34 8.80 9.83
C ALA A 207 -6.95 10.17 9.48
N ALA A 208 -6.54 10.78 8.38
CA ALA A 208 -7.10 12.04 7.90
C ALA A 208 -8.57 11.90 7.47
N LEU A 209 -8.94 10.80 6.81
CA LEU A 209 -10.33 10.51 6.44
C LEU A 209 -11.19 10.29 7.69
N LEU A 210 -10.67 9.60 8.69
CA LEU A 210 -11.37 9.41 9.97
C LEU A 210 -11.60 10.75 10.67
N LYS A 211 -10.57 11.61 10.74
CA LYS A 211 -10.70 12.95 11.27
C LYS A 211 -11.76 13.74 10.52
N TYR A 212 -11.69 13.77 9.21
CA TYR A 212 -12.69 14.45 8.36
C TYR A 212 -14.11 13.95 8.61
N ALA A 213 -14.30 12.62 8.68
CA ALA A 213 -15.61 12.04 8.96
C ALA A 213 -16.15 12.40 10.35
N ILE A 214 -15.28 12.54 11.36
CA ILE A 214 -15.64 13.02 12.71
C ILE A 214 -16.01 14.51 12.66
N GLU A 215 -15.16 15.34 12.08
CA GLU A 215 -15.37 16.80 12.04
C GLU A 215 -16.64 17.20 11.28
N ARG A 216 -16.96 16.51 10.20
CA ARG A 216 -18.16 16.73 9.41
C ARG A 216 -19.47 16.47 10.18
N ARG A 217 -19.42 15.63 11.19
CA ARG A 217 -20.56 15.32 12.07
C ARG A 217 -20.71 16.30 13.24
N GLN A 218 -19.69 17.10 13.51
CA GLN A 218 -19.76 18.09 14.58
C GLN A 218 -20.64 19.27 14.15
N PRO A 219 -21.47 19.82 15.04
CA PRO A 219 -22.24 21.01 14.74
C PRO A 219 -21.30 22.18 14.40
N ASP A 220 -21.62 22.90 13.33
CA ASP A 220 -20.82 24.03 12.88
C ASP A 220 -20.72 25.10 13.99
N ARG A 221 -19.51 25.35 14.47
CA ARG A 221 -19.27 26.26 15.59
C ARG A 221 -19.37 27.72 15.17
N LEU A 222 -19.15 28.00 13.92
CA LEU A 222 -19.02 29.38 13.43
C LEU A 222 -20.31 29.92 12.86
N ARG A 223 -21.38 29.12 12.68
CA ARG A 223 -22.65 29.52 12.08
C ARG A 223 -22.48 30.47 10.87
N LEU A 224 -21.43 30.25 10.10
CA LEU A 224 -21.17 31.03 8.89
C LEU A 224 -22.20 30.61 7.83
N GLY A 225 -23.23 31.42 7.66
CA GLY A 225 -24.25 31.25 6.62
C GLY A 225 -25.55 30.60 7.07
N GLY A 226 -25.89 30.63 8.32
CA GLY A 226 -27.22 30.25 8.83
C GLY A 226 -28.12 31.47 8.96
N GLU A 227 -28.67 31.96 7.87
CA GLU A 227 -29.94 32.73 7.84
C GLU A 227 -31.00 31.87 7.18
#